data_960eb6d4bf718a453cd0811f7322848c
#
_entry.id   960eb6d4bf718a453cd0811f7322848c
#
_cell.length_a   1.000
_cell.length_b   1.000
_cell.length_c   1.000
_cell.angle_alpha   90.00
_cell.angle_beta   90.00
_cell.angle_gamma   90.00
#
_symmetry.space_group_name_H-M   'P 1'
#
loop_
_entity.id
_entity.type
_entity.pdbx_description
1 polymer ?
#
loop_
_entity_poly.entity_id
_entity_poly.type
_entity_poly.pdbx_seq_one_letter_code
_entity_poly.pdbx_strand_id
1 'polypeptide(L)'
;MQIPYDFSEKIKLNQHKAAAGTKQLDACRVALLIVPQQPDKAVWEQIAHAAVLKPRYQRALRKDKDATHLSTDLPNDNGTRVILQAVDSGSSTFELLTQARKLAAEVNNIDPPSLLVQLAGFEQAAGSRILEAVTAAVLAAACQMPSYKSDKDRPTALKRIDVYGLPGRANLAQVRAEITGNHLARWLSALPSNELTPGNYRKFVSRLATAEG
;
A
#
# COMPACT_ATOMS: atom_id res chain seq x y z
N MET A 1 -20.00 1.31 22.37
CA MET A 1 -19.16 0.79 21.26
C MET A 1 -18.81 1.97 20.37
N GLN A 2 -17.53 2.30 20.24
CA GLN A 2 -17.05 3.35 19.35
C GLN A 2 -16.85 2.71 17.99
N ILE A 3 -17.52 3.24 16.98
CA ILE A 3 -17.50 2.66 15.63
C ILE A 3 -16.28 3.21 14.91
N PRO A 4 -15.39 2.37 14.46
CA PRO A 4 -14.22 2.81 13.72
C PRO A 4 -14.52 2.81 12.21
N TYR A 5 -15.46 3.62 11.72
CA TYR A 5 -15.72 3.72 10.28
C TYR A 5 -14.74 4.63 9.54
N ASP A 6 -13.84 5.26 10.29
CA ASP A 6 -12.91 6.29 9.80
C ASP A 6 -11.46 5.77 9.65
N PHE A 7 -11.27 4.52 9.24
CA PHE A 7 -9.94 3.93 9.23
C PHE A 7 -9.03 4.48 8.13
N SER A 8 -9.56 4.69 6.94
CA SER A 8 -8.75 5.13 5.81
C SER A 8 -8.37 6.61 5.88
N GLU A 9 -9.18 7.43 6.55
CA GLU A 9 -8.95 8.86 6.70
C GLU A 9 -7.79 9.17 7.65
N LYS A 10 -7.51 8.28 8.61
CA LYS A 10 -6.38 8.42 9.54
C LYS A 10 -5.02 8.24 8.88
N ILE A 11 -4.96 7.58 7.72
CA ILE A 11 -3.73 7.38 6.98
C ILE A 11 -3.51 8.58 6.05
N LYS A 12 -2.49 9.39 6.34
CA LYS A 12 -2.09 10.51 5.47
C LYS A 12 -1.52 9.97 4.17
N LEU A 13 -2.02 10.47 3.04
CA LEU A 13 -1.56 10.09 1.72
C LEU A 13 -1.06 11.35 1.01
N ASN A 14 0.25 11.38 0.77
CA ASN A 14 0.92 12.49 0.10
C ASN A 14 1.39 12.04 -1.28
N GLN A 15 1.24 12.90 -2.29
CA GLN A 15 1.70 12.62 -3.65
C GLN A 15 2.71 13.67 -4.09
N HIS A 16 3.87 13.21 -4.56
CA HIS A 16 4.98 14.01 -5.05
C HIS A 16 5.25 13.66 -6.52
N LYS A 17 5.37 14.68 -7.39
CA LYS A 17 5.67 14.47 -8.82
C LYS A 17 7.09 13.95 -9.04
N ALA A 18 8.04 14.46 -8.28
CA ALA A 18 9.44 14.06 -8.39
C ALA A 18 9.61 12.60 -7.91
N ALA A 19 10.63 11.92 -8.42
CA ALA A 19 11.10 10.66 -7.86
C ALA A 19 11.64 10.86 -6.44
N ALA A 20 11.56 9.83 -5.61
CA ALA A 20 12.18 9.86 -4.28
C ALA A 20 13.70 9.82 -4.42
N GLY A 21 14.38 10.75 -3.78
CA GLY A 21 15.83 10.75 -3.69
C GLY A 21 16.37 9.83 -2.61
N THR A 22 17.69 9.70 -2.55
CA THR A 22 18.38 8.89 -1.54
C THR A 22 17.95 9.24 -0.12
N LYS A 23 17.80 10.53 0.18
CA LYS A 23 17.41 11.03 1.51
C LYS A 23 16.02 10.51 1.95
N GLN A 24 15.07 10.47 1.02
CA GLN A 24 13.72 9.96 1.28
C GLN A 24 13.72 8.43 1.48
N LEU A 25 14.45 7.69 0.64
CA LEU A 25 14.60 6.25 0.78
C LEU A 25 15.29 5.87 2.09
N ASP A 26 16.39 6.55 2.43
CA ASP A 26 17.17 6.25 3.63
C ASP A 26 16.42 6.59 4.93
N ALA A 27 15.46 7.52 4.86
CA ALA A 27 14.64 7.88 6.01
C ALA A 27 13.45 6.94 6.27
N CYS A 28 13.10 6.04 5.34
CA CYS A 28 11.98 5.14 5.51
C CYS A 28 12.42 3.72 5.93
N ARG A 29 11.54 3.01 6.63
CA ARG A 29 11.76 1.60 6.98
C ARG A 29 11.44 0.66 5.82
N VAL A 30 10.44 1.02 5.01
CA VAL A 30 9.97 0.22 3.86
C VAL A 30 9.72 1.12 2.67
N ALA A 31 10.25 0.74 1.52
CA ALA A 31 9.99 1.36 0.23
C ALA A 31 9.47 0.32 -0.77
N LEU A 32 8.35 0.63 -1.41
CA LEU A 32 7.79 -0.14 -2.50
C LEU A 32 8.12 0.58 -3.82
N LEU A 33 8.96 -0.04 -4.64
CA LEU A 33 9.37 0.48 -5.94
C LEU A 33 8.65 -0.31 -7.03
N ILE A 34 7.90 0.37 -7.88
CA ILE A 34 7.15 -0.23 -8.97
C ILE A 34 7.74 0.24 -10.30
N VAL A 35 8.11 -0.71 -11.14
CA VAL A 35 8.78 -0.48 -12.42
C VAL A 35 8.10 -1.29 -13.53
N PRO A 36 8.26 -0.93 -14.83
CA PRO A 36 7.85 -1.79 -15.92
C PRO A 36 8.56 -3.15 -15.88
N GLN A 37 8.00 -4.17 -16.54
CA GLN A 37 8.60 -5.53 -16.58
C GLN A 37 10.04 -5.52 -17.10
N GLN A 38 10.35 -4.63 -18.03
CA GLN A 38 11.70 -4.47 -18.60
C GLN A 38 12.15 -3.02 -18.39
N PRO A 39 12.60 -2.66 -17.15
CA PRO A 39 13.02 -1.30 -16.87
C PRO A 39 14.31 -0.98 -17.64
N ASP A 40 14.24 0.06 -18.48
CA ASP A 40 15.36 0.57 -19.25
C ASP A 40 16.34 1.41 -18.38
N LYS A 41 17.34 2.01 -19.02
CA LYS A 41 18.32 2.86 -18.33
C LYS A 41 17.65 4.09 -17.70
N ALA A 42 16.71 4.72 -18.41
CA ALA A 42 16.03 5.92 -17.95
C ALA A 42 15.16 5.67 -16.72
N VAL A 43 14.54 4.50 -16.61
CA VAL A 43 13.79 4.08 -15.41
C VAL A 43 14.73 3.91 -14.22
N TRP A 44 15.90 3.25 -14.41
CA TRP A 44 16.87 3.08 -13.33
C TRP A 44 17.48 4.41 -12.85
N GLU A 45 17.63 5.39 -13.73
CA GLU A 45 18.11 6.74 -13.36
C GLU A 45 17.13 7.49 -12.45
N GLN A 46 15.87 7.12 -12.43
CA GLN A 46 14.85 7.68 -11.54
C GLN A 46 14.84 7.03 -10.15
N ILE A 47 15.58 5.95 -9.95
CA ILE A 47 15.56 5.16 -8.71
C ILE A 47 16.81 5.46 -7.89
N ALA A 48 16.63 5.96 -6.68
CA ALA A 48 17.72 6.09 -5.74
C ALA A 48 18.28 4.69 -5.39
N HIS A 49 19.59 4.63 -5.12
CA HIS A 49 20.31 3.37 -4.90
C HIS A 49 20.25 2.36 -6.07
N ALA A 50 19.99 2.83 -7.30
CA ALA A 50 19.98 1.98 -8.50
C ALA A 50 21.27 1.15 -8.67
N ALA A 51 22.43 1.70 -8.28
CA ALA A 51 23.71 1.00 -8.32
C ALA A 51 23.71 -0.31 -7.48
N VAL A 52 22.91 -0.36 -6.40
CA VAL A 52 22.72 -1.55 -5.55
C VAL A 52 21.57 -2.42 -6.03
N LEU A 53 20.44 -1.79 -6.36
CA LEU A 53 19.18 -2.50 -6.67
C LEU A 53 19.22 -3.18 -8.03
N LYS A 54 19.75 -2.51 -9.07
CA LYS A 54 19.81 -3.04 -10.43
C LYS A 54 20.59 -4.36 -10.54
N PRO A 55 21.82 -4.49 -9.99
CA PRO A 55 22.54 -5.76 -10.03
C PRO A 55 21.81 -6.89 -9.27
N ARG A 56 21.14 -6.56 -8.16
CA ARG A 56 20.37 -7.56 -7.39
C ARG A 56 19.15 -8.04 -8.18
N TYR A 57 18.43 -7.13 -8.82
CA TYR A 57 17.30 -7.47 -9.70
C TYR A 57 17.75 -8.29 -10.90
N GLN A 58 18.84 -7.91 -11.57
CA GLN A 58 19.41 -8.70 -12.67
C GLN A 58 19.85 -10.09 -12.24
N ARG A 59 20.34 -10.24 -11.00
CA ARG A 59 20.66 -11.57 -10.44
C ARG A 59 19.40 -12.41 -10.23
N ALA A 60 18.31 -11.81 -9.77
CA ALA A 60 17.02 -12.50 -9.65
C ALA A 60 16.53 -12.99 -11.02
N LEU A 61 16.58 -12.15 -12.05
CA LEU A 61 16.22 -12.49 -13.44
C LEU A 61 17.11 -13.60 -14.06
N ARG A 62 18.37 -13.72 -13.63
CA ARG A 62 19.23 -14.84 -14.09
C ARG A 62 18.83 -16.18 -13.49
N LYS A 63 18.26 -16.18 -12.29
CA LYS A 63 17.76 -17.39 -11.62
C LYS A 63 16.38 -17.79 -12.13
N ASP A 64 15.54 -16.80 -12.37
CA ASP A 64 14.17 -16.95 -12.87
C ASP A 64 13.90 -15.81 -13.85
N LYS A 65 13.77 -16.15 -15.15
CA LYS A 65 13.58 -15.17 -16.22
C LYS A 65 12.24 -14.42 -16.09
N ASP A 66 11.28 -15.04 -15.41
CA ASP A 66 9.95 -14.48 -15.16
C ASP A 66 9.85 -13.78 -13.81
N ALA A 67 10.98 -13.60 -13.11
CA ALA A 67 11.01 -12.92 -11.84
C ALA A 67 10.54 -11.46 -11.97
N THR A 68 9.41 -11.15 -11.36
CA THR A 68 8.86 -9.80 -11.33
C THR A 68 9.04 -9.12 -9.97
N HIS A 69 9.60 -9.83 -8.99
CA HIS A 69 9.67 -9.40 -7.60
C HIS A 69 11.09 -9.52 -7.03
N LEU A 70 11.50 -8.52 -6.27
CA LEU A 70 12.74 -8.53 -5.49
C LEU A 70 12.49 -7.86 -4.14
N SER A 71 12.76 -8.54 -3.05
CA SER A 71 12.80 -7.96 -1.71
C SER A 71 14.22 -7.99 -1.17
N THR A 72 14.72 -6.82 -0.73
CA THR A 72 16.13 -6.71 -0.28
C THR A 72 16.30 -5.51 0.64
N ASP A 73 17.26 -5.59 1.56
CA ASP A 73 17.63 -4.48 2.43
C ASP A 73 18.71 -3.61 1.77
N LEU A 74 18.59 -2.29 1.92
CA LEU A 74 19.63 -1.36 1.53
C LEU A 74 20.77 -1.36 2.58
N PRO A 75 22.01 -1.16 2.14
CA PRO A 75 23.15 -1.01 3.04
C PRO A 75 23.21 0.43 3.60
N ASN A 76 22.14 0.87 4.28
CA ASN A 76 22.05 2.16 4.94
C ASN A 76 21.79 1.97 6.44
N ASP A 77 21.94 3.00 7.24
CA ASP A 77 21.83 2.94 8.70
C ASP A 77 20.48 2.43 9.20
N ASN A 78 19.41 2.70 8.44
CA ASN A 78 18.05 2.24 8.77
C ASN A 78 17.74 0.82 8.28
N GLY A 79 18.63 0.20 7.48
CA GLY A 79 18.34 -1.11 6.87
C GLY A 79 17.05 -1.09 6.07
N THR A 80 16.81 -0.04 5.28
CA THR A 80 15.56 0.15 4.53
C THR A 80 15.24 -1.09 3.71
N ARG A 81 14.10 -1.74 3.98
CA ARG A 81 13.56 -2.82 3.16
C ARG A 81 13.00 -2.24 1.87
N VAL A 82 13.59 -2.62 0.74
CA VAL A 82 13.08 -2.30 -0.60
C VAL A 82 12.36 -3.52 -1.16
N ILE A 83 11.11 -3.33 -1.53
CA ILE A 83 10.29 -4.28 -2.27
C ILE A 83 10.15 -3.72 -3.68
N LEU A 84 10.82 -4.31 -4.65
CA LEU A 84 10.74 -3.91 -6.05
C LEU A 84 9.84 -4.88 -6.79
N GLN A 85 8.83 -4.34 -7.47
CA GLN A 85 7.88 -5.09 -8.28
C GLN A 85 7.88 -4.59 -9.72
N ALA A 86 8.14 -5.49 -10.64
CA ALA A 86 7.92 -5.26 -12.05
C ALA A 86 6.47 -5.54 -12.42
N VAL A 87 5.84 -4.60 -13.16
CA VAL A 87 4.42 -4.64 -13.52
C VAL A 87 4.27 -4.42 -15.01
N ASP A 88 3.41 -5.19 -15.65
CA ASP A 88 2.97 -4.91 -17.00
C ASP A 88 1.88 -3.82 -16.97
N SER A 89 2.10 -2.73 -17.71
CA SER A 89 1.13 -1.63 -17.84
C SER A 89 -0.19 -2.06 -18.48
N GLY A 90 -0.17 -3.15 -19.27
CA GLY A 90 -1.33 -3.76 -19.90
C GLY A 90 -2.12 -4.72 -19.00
N SER A 91 -1.61 -5.04 -17.80
CA SER A 91 -2.31 -5.95 -16.86
C SER A 91 -3.75 -5.52 -16.58
N SER A 92 -4.63 -6.49 -16.48
CA SER A 92 -6.02 -6.29 -16.06
C SER A 92 -6.10 -5.79 -14.60
N THR A 93 -7.20 -5.17 -14.24
CA THR A 93 -7.43 -4.71 -12.84
C THR A 93 -7.33 -5.87 -11.85
N PHE A 94 -7.79 -7.06 -12.22
CA PHE A 94 -7.71 -8.26 -11.37
C PHE A 94 -6.25 -8.69 -11.11
N GLU A 95 -5.42 -8.68 -12.15
CA GLU A 95 -3.98 -9.00 -12.03
C GLU A 95 -3.25 -7.96 -11.19
N LEU A 96 -3.50 -6.67 -11.43
CA LEU A 96 -2.94 -5.58 -10.63
C LEU A 96 -3.32 -5.71 -9.15
N LEU A 97 -4.60 -5.94 -8.84
CA LEU A 97 -5.06 -6.15 -7.47
C LEU A 97 -4.46 -7.40 -6.83
N THR A 98 -4.27 -8.48 -7.62
CA THR A 98 -3.67 -9.72 -7.12
C THR A 98 -2.20 -9.51 -6.75
N GLN A 99 -1.44 -8.81 -7.59
CA GLN A 99 -0.05 -8.42 -7.29
C GLN A 99 0.00 -7.46 -6.10
N ALA A 100 -0.83 -6.42 -6.10
CA ALA A 100 -0.89 -5.44 -5.04
C ALA A 100 -1.20 -6.05 -3.66
N ARG A 101 -2.06 -7.07 -3.59
CA ARG A 101 -2.34 -7.80 -2.34
C ARG A 101 -1.13 -8.55 -1.79
N LYS A 102 -0.32 -9.15 -2.66
CA LYS A 102 0.93 -9.81 -2.26
C LYS A 102 1.92 -8.80 -1.68
N LEU A 103 2.07 -7.66 -2.35
CA LEU A 103 2.92 -6.55 -1.88
C LEU A 103 2.43 -5.98 -0.55
N ALA A 104 1.13 -5.75 -0.42
CA ALA A 104 0.52 -5.25 0.81
C ALA A 104 0.69 -6.22 1.98
N ALA A 105 0.60 -7.54 1.73
CA ALA A 105 0.87 -8.55 2.75
C ALA A 105 2.32 -8.52 3.22
N GLU A 106 3.28 -8.36 2.30
CA GLU A 106 4.70 -8.24 2.64
C GLU A 106 4.99 -6.97 3.45
N VAL A 107 4.44 -5.83 3.04
CA VAL A 107 4.53 -4.57 3.80
C VAL A 107 3.93 -4.73 5.20
N ASN A 108 2.77 -5.37 5.30
CA ASN A 108 2.07 -5.58 6.57
C ASN A 108 2.85 -6.50 7.53
N ASN A 109 3.59 -7.50 7.01
CA ASN A 109 4.46 -8.35 7.81
C ASN A 109 5.65 -7.60 8.42
N ILE A 110 6.09 -6.49 7.80
CA ILE A 110 7.16 -5.64 8.33
C ILE A 110 6.60 -4.62 9.34
N ASP A 111 5.30 -4.35 9.25
CA ASP A 111 4.53 -3.46 10.12
C ASP A 111 5.16 -2.05 10.27
N PRO A 112 5.35 -1.29 9.16
CA PRO A 112 5.97 0.01 9.21
C PRO A 112 4.96 1.10 9.58
N PRO A 113 5.36 2.15 10.33
CA PRO A 113 4.50 3.31 10.60
C PRO A 113 4.28 4.21 9.38
N SER A 114 5.14 4.10 8.37
CA SER A 114 5.03 4.82 7.09
C SER A 114 5.56 3.98 5.94
N LEU A 115 4.96 4.16 4.76
CA LEU A 115 5.33 3.48 3.53
C LEU A 115 5.70 4.52 2.47
N LEU A 116 6.86 4.34 1.83
CA LEU A 116 7.20 5.05 0.60
C LEU A 116 6.79 4.18 -0.58
N VAL A 117 6.05 4.74 -1.52
CA VAL A 117 5.70 4.11 -2.80
C VAL A 117 6.27 4.96 -3.92
N GLN A 118 7.09 4.39 -4.78
CA GLN A 118 7.59 5.07 -5.96
C GLN A 118 7.21 4.30 -7.22
N LEU A 119 6.63 5.01 -8.18
CA LEU A 119 6.43 4.52 -9.54
C LEU A 119 7.48 5.15 -10.45
N ALA A 120 8.17 4.36 -11.24
CA ALA A 120 9.17 4.84 -12.20
C ALA A 120 8.92 4.23 -13.58
N GLY A 121 8.96 5.05 -14.63
CA GLY A 121 8.83 4.58 -16.01
C GLY A 121 7.40 4.34 -16.47
N PHE A 122 6.39 4.90 -15.82
CA PHE A 122 5.00 4.80 -16.25
C PHE A 122 4.45 6.14 -16.70
N GLU A 123 3.61 6.12 -17.73
CA GLU A 123 2.76 7.24 -18.08
C GLU A 123 1.66 7.45 -17.05
N GLN A 124 1.05 8.66 -17.02
CA GLN A 124 0.08 9.05 -16.00
C GLN A 124 -1.09 8.07 -15.88
N ALA A 125 -1.68 7.63 -17.01
CA ALA A 125 -2.85 6.75 -16.97
C ALA A 125 -2.53 5.37 -16.37
N ALA A 126 -1.48 4.72 -16.86
CA ALA A 126 -1.03 3.42 -16.38
C ALA A 126 -0.56 3.51 -14.91
N GLY A 127 0.24 4.53 -14.59
CA GLY A 127 0.72 4.75 -13.23
C GLY A 127 -0.41 5.01 -12.24
N SER A 128 -1.45 5.76 -12.63
CA SER A 128 -2.63 5.97 -11.77
C SER A 128 -3.37 4.67 -11.47
N ARG A 129 -3.63 3.82 -12.48
CA ARG A 129 -4.29 2.51 -12.29
C ARG A 129 -3.49 1.61 -11.35
N ILE A 130 -2.16 1.56 -11.52
CA ILE A 130 -1.27 0.78 -10.65
C ILE A 130 -1.31 1.32 -9.22
N LEU A 131 -1.22 2.65 -9.06
CA LEU A 131 -1.28 3.29 -7.75
C LEU A 131 -2.62 3.06 -7.05
N GLU A 132 -3.73 3.12 -7.77
CA GLU A 132 -5.07 2.81 -7.24
C GLU A 132 -5.12 1.39 -6.68
N ALA A 133 -4.65 0.40 -7.45
CA ALA A 133 -4.61 -1.00 -7.00
C ALA A 133 -3.72 -1.19 -5.75
N VAL A 134 -2.52 -0.59 -5.75
CA VAL A 134 -1.58 -0.67 -4.62
C VAL A 134 -2.16 0.03 -3.39
N THR A 135 -2.72 1.22 -3.56
CA THR A 135 -3.33 1.98 -2.46
C THR A 135 -4.51 1.21 -1.86
N ALA A 136 -5.39 0.66 -2.71
CA ALA A 136 -6.51 -0.17 -2.27
C ALA A 136 -6.04 -1.37 -1.43
N ALA A 137 -5.03 -2.10 -1.91
CA ALA A 137 -4.51 -3.27 -1.22
C ALA A 137 -3.82 -2.91 0.11
N VAL A 138 -3.00 -1.86 0.12
CA VAL A 138 -2.29 -1.41 1.33
C VAL A 138 -3.28 -0.90 2.39
N LEU A 139 -4.25 -0.07 2.00
CA LEU A 139 -5.28 0.42 2.92
C LEU A 139 -6.15 -0.73 3.46
N ALA A 140 -6.51 -1.70 2.60
CA ALA A 140 -7.26 -2.88 3.02
C ALA A 140 -6.48 -3.77 4.01
N ALA A 141 -5.16 -3.91 3.82
CA ALA A 141 -4.29 -4.68 4.71
C ALA A 141 -4.01 -3.96 6.04
N ALA A 142 -3.93 -2.62 6.02
CA ALA A 142 -3.70 -1.80 7.21
C ALA A 142 -4.92 -1.72 8.15
N CYS A 143 -6.08 -2.23 7.73
CA CYS A 143 -7.29 -2.23 8.55
C CYS A 143 -7.15 -3.18 9.73
N GLN A 144 -7.20 -2.63 10.93
CA GLN A 144 -7.22 -3.41 12.16
C GLN A 144 -8.65 -3.88 12.46
N MET A 145 -8.84 -5.18 12.42
CA MET A 145 -10.13 -5.79 12.79
C MET A 145 -10.30 -5.84 14.32
N PRO A 146 -11.56 -5.86 14.83
CA PRO A 146 -11.80 -6.03 16.25
C PRO A 146 -11.11 -7.32 16.74
N SER A 147 -10.32 -7.21 17.80
CA SER A 147 -9.73 -8.36 18.48
C SER A 147 -10.26 -8.42 19.90
N TYR A 148 -10.82 -9.56 20.26
CA TYR A 148 -11.29 -9.88 21.62
C TYR A 148 -10.27 -10.74 22.40
N LYS A 149 -9.09 -10.92 21.80
CA LYS A 149 -7.97 -11.62 22.44
C LYS A 149 -7.27 -10.66 23.41
N SER A 150 -6.74 -11.23 24.47
CA SER A 150 -5.95 -10.51 25.49
C SER A 150 -4.53 -10.16 25.03
N ASP A 151 -4.16 -10.43 23.79
CA ASP A 151 -2.84 -10.15 23.24
C ASP A 151 -2.50 -8.67 23.30
N LYS A 152 -1.37 -8.37 23.91
CA LYS A 152 -0.85 -7.02 24.06
C LYS A 152 -0.13 -6.51 22.82
N ASP A 153 0.26 -7.40 21.91
CA ASP A 153 0.98 -7.08 20.67
C ASP A 153 0.00 -6.64 19.58
N ARG A 154 -0.34 -5.35 19.60
CA ARG A 154 -1.08 -4.75 18.49
C ARG A 154 -0.11 -4.32 17.40
N PRO A 155 -0.40 -4.62 16.11
CA PRO A 155 0.40 -4.12 15.01
C PRO A 155 0.55 -2.59 15.07
N THR A 156 1.69 -2.10 14.62
CA THR A 156 1.91 -0.65 14.43
C THR A 156 0.92 -0.15 13.37
N ALA A 157 0.10 0.81 13.70
CA ALA A 157 -0.82 1.35 12.72
C ALA A 157 -0.04 2.12 11.65
N LEU A 158 -0.25 1.80 10.37
CA LEU A 158 0.24 2.61 9.25
C LEU A 158 -0.38 4.01 9.36
N LYS A 159 0.47 5.05 9.39
CA LYS A 159 0.04 6.44 9.59
C LYS A 159 0.18 7.29 8.33
N ARG A 160 1.08 6.88 7.42
CA ARG A 160 1.42 7.69 6.24
C ARG A 160 1.86 6.83 5.06
N ILE A 161 1.41 7.23 3.89
CA ILE A 161 1.87 6.73 2.60
C ILE A 161 2.36 7.93 1.79
N ASP A 162 3.64 7.94 1.42
CA ASP A 162 4.23 8.96 0.57
C ASP A 162 4.47 8.36 -0.83
N VAL A 163 3.80 8.91 -1.84
CA VAL A 163 3.85 8.45 -3.24
C VAL A 163 4.74 9.38 -4.04
N TYR A 164 5.63 8.79 -4.86
CA TYR A 164 6.60 9.50 -5.69
C TYR A 164 6.57 9.03 -7.14
N GLY A 165 7.00 9.91 -8.06
CA GLY A 165 7.34 9.56 -9.44
C GLY A 165 6.18 9.53 -10.43
N LEU A 166 4.97 9.91 -10.04
CA LEU A 166 3.87 10.12 -10.96
C LEU A 166 3.94 11.51 -11.61
N PRO A 167 3.85 11.64 -12.95
CA PRO A 167 3.88 12.93 -13.63
C PRO A 167 2.78 13.90 -13.19
N GLY A 168 1.61 13.37 -12.82
CA GLY A 168 0.47 14.11 -12.30
C GLY A 168 -0.07 13.53 -11.00
N ARG A 169 -1.20 14.03 -10.52
CA ARG A 169 -1.92 13.48 -9.37
C ARG A 169 -2.89 12.38 -9.80
N ALA A 170 -2.91 11.28 -9.07
CA ALA A 170 -3.99 10.30 -9.14
C ALA A 170 -5.15 10.72 -8.22
N ASN A 171 -6.39 10.51 -8.68
CA ASN A 171 -7.56 10.73 -7.84
C ASN A 171 -7.85 9.47 -7.03
N LEU A 172 -7.42 9.46 -5.78
CA LEU A 172 -7.60 8.32 -4.86
C LEU A 172 -8.84 8.45 -3.96
N ALA A 173 -9.70 9.45 -4.21
CA ALA A 173 -10.90 9.66 -3.40
C ALA A 173 -11.87 8.47 -3.51
N GLN A 174 -12.10 7.97 -4.73
CA GLN A 174 -12.93 6.79 -4.96
C GLN A 174 -12.37 5.55 -4.26
N VAL A 175 -11.07 5.30 -4.40
CA VAL A 175 -10.38 4.18 -3.73
C VAL A 175 -10.57 4.25 -2.22
N ARG A 176 -10.43 5.44 -1.63
CA ARG A 176 -10.67 5.65 -0.19
C ARG A 176 -12.11 5.33 0.20
N ALA A 177 -13.10 5.85 -0.55
CA ALA A 177 -14.51 5.60 -0.29
C ALA A 177 -14.85 4.10 -0.36
N GLU A 178 -14.38 3.40 -1.39
CA GLU A 178 -14.57 1.96 -1.54
C GLU A 178 -13.95 1.17 -0.39
N ILE A 179 -12.72 1.52 0.01
CA ILE A 179 -12.04 0.86 1.13
C ILE A 179 -12.75 1.15 2.46
N THR A 180 -13.22 2.37 2.69
CA THR A 180 -13.98 2.71 3.90
C THR A 180 -15.27 1.89 3.99
N GLY A 181 -16.03 1.76 2.91
CA GLY A 181 -17.21 0.91 2.86
C GLY A 181 -16.88 -0.59 3.10
N ASN A 182 -15.83 -1.09 2.46
CA ASN A 182 -15.37 -2.47 2.65
C ASN A 182 -14.91 -2.72 4.09
N HIS A 183 -14.20 -1.77 4.71
CA HIS A 183 -13.79 -1.88 6.12
C HIS A 183 -14.99 -1.94 7.05
N LEU A 184 -15.97 -1.08 6.82
CA LEU A 184 -17.21 -1.07 7.59
C LEU A 184 -17.93 -2.43 7.52
N ALA A 185 -18.11 -2.97 6.31
CA ALA A 185 -18.73 -4.27 6.10
C ALA A 185 -17.96 -5.41 6.81
N ARG A 186 -16.63 -5.43 6.65
CA ARG A 186 -15.76 -6.42 7.30
C ARG A 186 -15.80 -6.30 8.83
N TRP A 187 -15.78 -5.08 9.34
CA TRP A 187 -15.83 -4.83 10.76
C TRP A 187 -17.15 -5.32 11.36
N LEU A 188 -18.29 -4.99 10.73
CA LEU A 188 -19.61 -5.51 11.14
C LEU A 188 -19.67 -7.03 11.12
N SER A 189 -19.12 -7.66 10.07
CA SER A 189 -19.09 -9.11 9.95
C SER A 189 -18.21 -9.82 10.99
N ALA A 190 -17.23 -9.11 11.57
CA ALA A 190 -16.33 -9.64 12.58
C ALA A 190 -16.83 -9.47 14.02
N LEU A 191 -17.92 -8.70 14.21
CA LEU A 191 -18.51 -8.52 15.54
C LEU A 191 -19.21 -9.81 16.01
N PRO A 192 -19.02 -10.21 17.27
CA PRO A 192 -19.74 -11.33 17.82
C PRO A 192 -21.24 -11.01 17.98
N SER A 193 -22.08 -12.04 17.97
CA SER A 193 -23.54 -11.92 18.00
C SER A 193 -24.10 -11.20 19.21
N ASN A 194 -23.41 -11.24 20.36
CA ASN A 194 -23.79 -10.51 21.57
C ASN A 194 -23.56 -8.99 21.43
N GLU A 195 -22.67 -8.54 20.54
CA GLU A 195 -22.47 -7.14 20.24
C GLU A 195 -23.27 -6.66 19.04
N LEU A 196 -23.37 -7.46 17.97
CA LEU A 196 -24.17 -7.17 16.79
C LEU A 196 -25.61 -7.68 16.92
N THR A 197 -26.28 -7.28 17.99
CA THR A 197 -27.74 -7.53 18.13
C THR A 197 -28.55 -6.64 17.19
N PRO A 198 -29.79 -7.01 16.78
CA PRO A 198 -30.64 -6.14 15.94
C PRO A 198 -30.81 -4.72 16.50
N GLY A 199 -30.93 -4.60 17.83
CA GLY A 199 -31.05 -3.30 18.49
C GLY A 199 -29.76 -2.46 18.38
N ASN A 200 -28.60 -3.07 18.56
CA ASN A 200 -27.30 -2.41 18.42
C ASN A 200 -27.02 -2.05 16.97
N TYR A 201 -27.34 -2.93 16.01
CA TYR A 201 -27.21 -2.65 14.59
C TYR A 201 -28.05 -1.43 14.16
N ARG A 202 -29.32 -1.37 14.60
CA ARG A 202 -30.18 -0.22 14.31
C ARG A 202 -29.61 1.09 14.87
N LYS A 203 -29.14 1.09 16.12
CA LYS A 203 -28.47 2.27 16.72
C LYS A 203 -27.22 2.67 15.94
N PHE A 204 -26.48 1.68 15.46
CA PHE A 204 -25.28 1.88 14.65
C PHE A 204 -25.63 2.59 13.33
N VAL A 205 -26.57 2.03 12.55
CA VAL A 205 -27.00 2.60 11.26
C VAL A 205 -27.52 4.03 11.44
N SER A 206 -28.33 4.29 12.50
CA SER A 206 -28.81 5.64 12.78
C SER A 206 -27.68 6.64 13.04
N ARG A 207 -26.64 6.24 13.78
CA ARG A 207 -25.45 7.10 14.03
C ARG A 207 -24.65 7.34 12.76
N LEU A 208 -24.48 6.32 11.94
CA LEU A 208 -23.79 6.42 10.66
C LEU A 208 -24.52 7.39 9.73
N ALA A 209 -25.83 7.22 9.58
CA ALA A 209 -26.66 8.12 8.77
C ALA A 209 -26.60 9.57 9.26
N THR A 210 -26.55 9.82 10.58
CA THR A 210 -26.41 11.18 11.12
C THR A 210 -25.02 11.78 10.85
N ALA A 211 -23.97 10.94 10.78
CA ALA A 211 -22.60 11.41 10.56
C ALA A 211 -22.30 11.70 9.07
N GLU A 212 -22.98 11.01 8.17
CA GLU A 212 -22.80 11.17 6.72
C GLU A 212 -23.76 12.19 6.07
N GLY A 213 -24.74 12.72 6.84
CA GLY A 213 -25.74 13.72 6.37
C GLY A 213 -27.01 13.09 5.90
#